data_76570d56e7bc5faaed06acd8b9a89bdd
#
_entry.id   76570d56e7bc5faaed06acd8b9a89bdd
#
_cell.length_a   1.000
_cell.length_b   1.000
_cell.length_c   1.000
_cell.angle_alpha   90.00
_cell.angle_beta   90.00
_cell.angle_gamma   90.00
#
_symmetry.space_group_name_H-M   'P 1'
#
loop_
_entity.id
_entity.type
_entity.pdbx_description
1 polymer ?
#
loop_
_entity_poly.entity_id
_entity_poly.type
_entity_poly.pdbx_seq_one_letter_code
_entity_poly.pdbx_strand_id
1 'polypeptide(L)'
;MYNSEKGHLFNILGKISRGSLHRWKTMLNGTDDYTRLIPQYRYASVNEFRSTLTEEEIKIFMSLLLHPNRICIGKAIALTKYKLEEQGQAFIPADVTFRRYAKWYKANNFDKWTLARDGEKALSDKVAPYIKRDASLLDVGDILVADGHKLAFQVINPFTGKPCRATLAGFLDWKSTALVGYEIMLEENTQCIASALRNSIINLDMIPKIVYQDNGRAFRAKYFTDNKGFNELGFYGLYAKLGIEIVFARPYNARAKVIERFFKEFQEGFEKLLSSYMGSEISQKPAYLMRNEKLHKSWHYDHIPTIEETIKMIDMWLQFKNSQPCPNAPDKSIAEVFESRKRQNIDESKLNDLMLATEVKTIQRNGIRFLNCDYFDERLYGFKSKVMIKYNLFDLTKIKVFTTKGEYLCTAERVTETHPMAKLLGTVKDLEDYKQKIQNKEKLRRKTIKAVKDLLSNDEVRFIETNTDNDENLNDIQKPFKGCLNGVQKYFKNNCEKYEYLIANDPNNEWITEFKKTKEYKLLYRSEE
;
A
#
# COMPACT_ATOMS: atom_id res chain seq x y z
N MET A 1 29.97 -49.60 56.27
CA MET A 1 28.56 -49.98 56.50
C MET A 1 27.69 -49.58 55.31
N TYR A 2 27.27 -48.32 55.11
CA TYR A 2 26.31 -47.97 53.99
C TYR A 2 26.81 -48.39 52.61
N ASN A 3 28.06 -48.06 52.28
CA ASN A 3 28.58 -48.28 50.92
C ASN A 3 28.92 -49.76 50.61
N SER A 4 29.02 -50.61 51.63
CA SER A 4 29.36 -52.01 51.50
C SER A 4 28.22 -52.98 51.82
N GLU A 5 27.30 -52.60 52.72
CA GLU A 5 26.24 -53.50 53.19
C GLU A 5 24.89 -53.23 52.56
N LYS A 6 24.68 -52.03 51.94
CA LYS A 6 23.42 -51.59 51.35
C LYS A 6 23.57 -51.23 49.85
N GLY A 7 24.13 -52.17 49.09
CA GLY A 7 24.45 -51.97 47.69
C GLY A 7 23.28 -51.49 46.82
N HIS A 8 22.05 -51.94 47.10
CA HIS A 8 20.86 -51.47 46.37
C HIS A 8 20.56 -49.98 46.59
N LEU A 9 20.77 -49.47 47.81
CA LEU A 9 20.61 -48.04 48.10
C LEU A 9 21.77 -47.23 47.56
N PHE A 10 22.97 -47.78 47.49
CA PHE A 10 24.12 -47.16 46.88
C PHE A 10 23.93 -46.95 45.40
N ASN A 11 23.31 -47.90 44.69
CA ASN A 11 23.00 -47.78 43.28
C ASN A 11 21.99 -46.68 42.98
N ILE A 12 21.09 -46.38 43.95
CA ILE A 12 20.07 -45.31 43.80
C ILE A 12 20.62 -43.94 44.23
N LEU A 13 21.28 -43.88 45.37
CA LEU A 13 21.66 -42.64 46.04
C LEU A 13 23.13 -42.24 45.84
N GLY A 14 23.92 -43.10 45.25
CA GLY A 14 25.36 -42.89 45.05
C GLY A 14 26.14 -42.84 46.40
N LYS A 15 27.38 -42.34 46.34
CA LYS A 15 28.26 -42.22 47.48
C LYS A 15 27.79 -41.12 48.43
N ILE A 16 27.44 -41.50 49.70
CA ILE A 16 27.03 -40.55 50.71
C ILE A 16 28.24 -40.23 51.63
N SER A 17 28.48 -38.93 51.83
CA SER A 17 29.54 -38.47 52.71
C SER A 17 29.18 -38.66 54.20
N ARG A 18 30.21 -38.87 55.02
CA ARG A 18 30.04 -38.96 56.50
C ARG A 18 29.36 -37.70 57.09
N GLY A 19 29.66 -36.53 56.52
CA GLY A 19 29.03 -35.25 56.89
C GLY A 19 27.54 -35.19 56.55
N SER A 20 27.13 -35.79 55.42
CA SER A 20 25.70 -35.85 55.03
C SER A 20 24.92 -36.75 55.98
N LEU A 21 25.47 -37.91 56.32
CA LEU A 21 24.84 -38.82 57.30
C LEU A 21 24.71 -38.18 58.65
N HIS A 22 25.75 -37.49 59.15
CA HIS A 22 25.72 -36.78 60.44
C HIS A 22 24.65 -35.68 60.44
N ARG A 23 24.55 -34.89 59.32
CA ARG A 23 23.55 -33.85 59.20
C ARG A 23 22.13 -34.42 59.21
N TRP A 24 21.87 -35.50 58.48
CA TRP A 24 20.58 -36.18 58.48
C TRP A 24 20.22 -36.74 59.87
N LYS A 25 21.19 -37.34 60.62
CA LYS A 25 20.98 -37.78 61.96
C LYS A 25 20.60 -36.63 62.90
N THR A 26 21.27 -35.50 62.77
CA THR A 26 20.94 -34.28 63.52
C THR A 26 19.56 -33.73 63.16
N MET A 27 19.18 -33.78 61.91
CA MET A 27 17.85 -33.35 61.47
C MET A 27 16.72 -34.22 61.98
N LEU A 28 16.94 -35.53 62.06
CA LEU A 28 15.98 -36.48 62.62
C LEU A 28 15.83 -36.32 64.13
N ASN A 29 16.86 -35.82 64.83
CA ASN A 29 16.87 -35.57 66.27
C ASN A 29 16.28 -36.74 67.12
N GLY A 30 16.64 -37.99 66.77
CA GLY A 30 16.18 -39.19 67.45
C GLY A 30 14.74 -39.60 67.11
N THR A 31 14.06 -38.98 66.16
CA THR A 31 12.72 -39.38 65.72
C THR A 31 12.80 -40.14 64.40
N ASP A 32 11.80 -41.00 64.10
CA ASP A 32 11.67 -41.73 62.85
C ASP A 32 10.85 -40.92 61.80
N ASP A 33 10.69 -39.63 62.05
CA ASP A 33 9.95 -38.75 61.14
C ASP A 33 10.83 -38.33 59.96
N TYR A 34 10.80 -39.12 58.87
CA TYR A 34 11.56 -38.89 57.64
C TYR A 34 11.15 -37.61 56.90
N THR A 35 10.00 -37.01 57.25
CA THR A 35 9.56 -35.73 56.58
C THR A 35 10.52 -34.60 56.94
N ARG A 36 11.27 -34.69 58.03
CA ARG A 36 12.32 -33.73 58.43
C ARG A 36 13.54 -33.74 57.53
N LEU A 37 13.77 -34.83 56.79
CA LEU A 37 14.84 -34.95 55.81
C LEU A 37 14.45 -34.39 54.40
N ILE A 38 13.16 -34.18 54.16
CA ILE A 38 12.70 -33.56 52.93
C ILE A 38 13.24 -32.14 52.92
N PRO A 39 14.06 -31.77 51.91
CA PRO A 39 14.54 -30.41 51.80
C PRO A 39 13.33 -29.47 51.75
N GLN A 40 13.20 -28.68 52.80
CA GLN A 40 12.15 -27.63 52.79
C GLN A 40 12.54 -26.51 51.83
N TYR A 41 12.77 -26.85 50.58
CA TYR A 41 12.71 -25.86 49.54
C TYR A 41 11.27 -25.36 49.55
N ARG A 42 11.06 -24.22 50.20
CA ARG A 42 9.79 -23.53 50.11
C ARG A 42 9.57 -23.31 48.62
N TYR A 43 8.68 -24.06 48.02
CA TYR A 43 8.08 -23.66 46.77
C TYR A 43 7.45 -22.29 47.08
N ALA A 44 8.20 -21.22 46.80
CA ALA A 44 7.59 -19.90 46.75
C ALA A 44 6.37 -20.06 45.87
N SER A 45 5.19 -19.76 46.39
CA SER A 45 4.00 -19.76 45.56
C SER A 45 4.37 -18.93 44.34
N VAL A 46 3.99 -19.39 43.17
CA VAL A 46 4.36 -18.75 41.90
C VAL A 46 4.04 -17.24 41.89
N ASN A 47 3.18 -16.81 42.80
CA ASN A 47 2.67 -15.45 42.93
C ASN A 47 3.30 -14.61 44.05
N GLU A 48 4.06 -15.19 45.00
CA GLU A 48 4.69 -14.43 46.07
C GLU A 48 6.20 -14.39 45.91
N PHE A 49 6.72 -13.27 45.47
CA PHE A 49 8.15 -13.01 45.50
C PHE A 49 8.53 -12.46 46.89
N ARG A 50 9.21 -13.28 47.68
CA ARG A 50 9.80 -12.83 48.95
C ARG A 50 11.07 -12.03 48.64
N SER A 51 10.91 -10.73 48.55
CA SER A 51 12.00 -9.77 48.40
C SER A 51 12.36 -9.16 49.75
N THR A 52 13.62 -8.84 49.93
CA THR A 52 14.08 -7.96 51.02
C THR A 52 13.89 -6.48 50.68
N LEU A 53 13.35 -6.17 49.49
CA LEU A 53 13.04 -4.81 49.07
C LEU A 53 11.82 -4.30 49.83
N THR A 54 11.89 -3.08 50.33
CA THR A 54 10.76 -2.38 50.94
C THR A 54 9.78 -1.91 49.83
N GLU A 55 8.57 -1.57 50.24
CA GLU A 55 7.56 -1.05 49.27
C GLU A 55 8.02 0.23 48.57
N GLU A 56 8.74 1.08 49.30
CA GLU A 56 9.24 2.35 48.74
C GLU A 56 10.35 2.11 47.71
N GLU A 57 11.31 1.22 48.00
CA GLU A 57 12.36 0.77 47.08
C GLU A 57 11.75 0.18 45.79
N ILE A 58 10.73 -0.68 45.96
CA ILE A 58 9.99 -1.26 44.84
C ILE A 58 9.31 -0.17 44.01
N LYS A 59 8.64 0.79 44.64
CA LYS A 59 7.93 1.86 43.96
C LYS A 59 8.89 2.72 43.11
N ILE A 60 10.02 3.12 43.71
CA ILE A 60 11.04 3.90 42.99
C ILE A 60 11.61 3.09 41.82
N PHE A 61 12.02 1.84 42.09
CA PHE A 61 12.58 0.97 41.07
C PHE A 61 11.62 0.69 39.93
N MET A 62 10.36 0.39 40.25
CA MET A 62 9.33 0.08 39.24
C MET A 62 8.96 1.29 38.39
N SER A 63 8.94 2.50 38.95
CA SER A 63 8.69 3.72 38.16
C SER A 63 9.75 3.94 37.09
N LEU A 64 11.00 3.61 37.37
CA LEU A 64 12.11 3.68 36.43
C LEU A 64 12.14 2.48 35.46
N LEU A 65 11.90 1.29 36.00
CA LEU A 65 11.92 0.04 35.22
C LEU A 65 10.81 -0.02 34.17
N LEU A 66 9.62 0.44 34.52
CA LEU A 66 8.45 0.46 33.62
C LEU A 66 8.37 1.74 32.75
N HIS A 67 9.39 2.59 32.78
CA HIS A 67 9.40 3.82 32.01
C HIS A 67 9.23 3.53 30.49
N PRO A 68 8.36 4.27 29.77
CA PRO A 68 8.10 4.04 28.34
C PRO A 68 9.35 4.11 27.45
N ASN A 69 10.36 4.89 27.84
CA ASN A 69 11.64 5.00 27.12
C ASN A 69 12.53 3.75 27.28
N ARG A 70 12.04 2.68 27.90
CA ARG A 70 12.71 1.38 28.00
C ARG A 70 14.09 1.45 28.67
N ILE A 71 14.20 2.18 29.77
CA ILE A 71 15.43 2.26 30.55
C ILE A 71 15.94 0.82 30.83
N CYS A 72 17.22 0.57 30.55
CA CYS A 72 17.78 -0.77 30.80
C CYS A 72 17.84 -1.07 32.31
N ILE A 73 17.67 -2.33 32.66
CA ILE A 73 17.58 -2.77 34.08
C ILE A 73 18.76 -2.26 34.91
N GLY A 74 19.99 -2.31 34.38
CA GLY A 74 21.18 -1.84 35.10
C GLY A 74 21.14 -0.33 35.39
N LYS A 75 20.65 0.49 34.47
CA LYS A 75 20.49 1.94 34.68
C LYS A 75 19.33 2.26 35.62
N ALA A 76 18.22 1.52 35.54
CA ALA A 76 17.10 1.67 36.47
C ALA A 76 17.58 1.36 37.93
N ILE A 77 18.41 0.31 38.14
CA ILE A 77 18.99 0.01 39.42
C ILE A 77 19.90 1.15 39.90
N ALA A 78 20.83 1.63 39.07
CA ALA A 78 21.75 2.69 39.45
C ALA A 78 21.01 3.98 39.85
N LEU A 79 19.97 4.36 39.07
CA LEU A 79 19.15 5.53 39.41
C LEU A 79 18.30 5.33 40.65
N THR A 80 17.82 4.11 40.89
CA THR A 80 17.10 3.79 42.14
C THR A 80 18.02 3.95 43.36
N LYS A 81 19.22 3.36 43.30
CA LYS A 81 20.21 3.48 44.38
C LYS A 81 20.57 4.94 44.65
N TYR A 82 20.85 5.71 43.60
CA TYR A 82 21.12 7.14 43.72
C TYR A 82 19.99 7.89 44.45
N LYS A 83 18.72 7.61 44.12
CA LYS A 83 17.58 8.22 44.80
C LYS A 83 17.46 7.80 46.27
N LEU A 84 17.76 6.52 46.60
CA LEU A 84 17.73 6.02 47.96
C LEU A 84 18.86 6.64 48.82
N GLU A 85 20.05 6.84 48.23
CA GLU A 85 21.17 7.56 48.82
C GLU A 85 20.80 9.01 49.12
N GLU A 86 20.17 9.69 48.15
CA GLU A 86 19.71 11.06 48.30
C GLU A 86 18.65 11.24 49.40
N GLN A 87 17.82 10.21 49.61
CA GLN A 87 16.84 10.13 50.72
C GLN A 87 17.46 9.77 52.08
N GLY A 88 18.78 9.52 52.14
CA GLY A 88 19.49 9.19 53.38
C GLY A 88 19.22 7.78 53.86
N GLN A 89 18.87 6.83 53.00
CA GLN A 89 18.61 5.45 53.39
C GLN A 89 19.92 4.76 53.83
N ALA A 90 19.94 4.23 55.07
CA ALA A 90 21.14 3.64 55.68
C ALA A 90 21.59 2.30 55.06
N PHE A 91 20.66 1.57 54.47
CA PHE A 91 20.94 0.29 53.82
C PHE A 91 20.38 0.27 52.38
N ILE A 92 21.26 0.05 51.42
CA ILE A 92 20.86 -0.03 50.00
C ILE A 92 21.00 -1.47 49.51
N PRO A 93 19.94 -2.08 48.99
CA PRO A 93 19.95 -3.46 48.51
C PRO A 93 20.95 -3.68 47.37
N ALA A 94 21.48 -4.91 47.32
CA ALA A 94 22.40 -5.32 46.27
C ALA A 94 21.71 -5.38 44.90
N ASP A 95 22.44 -5.10 43.80
CA ASP A 95 21.94 -5.14 42.40
C ASP A 95 21.24 -6.46 42.08
N VAL A 96 21.73 -7.57 42.60
CA VAL A 96 21.15 -8.90 42.36
C VAL A 96 19.72 -9.00 42.86
N THR A 97 19.38 -8.31 43.97
CA THR A 97 18.02 -8.30 44.53
C THR A 97 17.06 -7.61 43.59
N PHE A 98 17.43 -6.45 43.06
CA PHE A 98 16.63 -5.73 42.05
C PHE A 98 16.50 -6.54 40.76
N ARG A 99 17.58 -7.18 40.27
CA ARG A 99 17.52 -8.03 39.08
C ARG A 99 16.60 -9.23 39.24
N ARG A 100 16.62 -9.87 40.40
CA ARG A 100 15.72 -10.99 40.73
C ARG A 100 14.28 -10.52 40.77
N TYR A 101 14.04 -9.38 41.40
CA TYR A 101 12.69 -8.77 41.42
C TYR A 101 12.19 -8.42 39.99
N ALA A 102 13.01 -7.77 39.17
CA ALA A 102 12.65 -7.44 37.79
C ALA A 102 12.32 -8.70 36.97
N LYS A 103 13.10 -9.79 37.13
CA LYS A 103 12.86 -11.06 36.45
C LYS A 103 11.54 -11.69 36.89
N TRP A 104 11.28 -11.73 38.18
CA TRP A 104 10.05 -12.23 38.75
C TRP A 104 8.84 -11.38 38.29
N TYR A 105 8.94 -10.05 38.41
CA TYR A 105 7.86 -9.14 38.01
C TYR A 105 7.50 -9.32 36.53
N LYS A 106 8.50 -9.40 35.66
CA LYS A 106 8.30 -9.65 34.24
C LYS A 106 7.58 -10.98 33.98
N ALA A 107 7.91 -12.03 34.74
CA ALA A 107 7.30 -13.34 34.55
C ALA A 107 5.84 -13.39 35.01
N ASN A 108 5.51 -12.68 36.10
CA ASN A 108 4.19 -12.73 36.73
C ASN A 108 3.26 -11.58 36.35
N ASN A 109 3.80 -10.50 35.75
CA ASN A 109 3.06 -9.34 35.30
C ASN A 109 3.50 -8.95 33.87
N PHE A 110 3.51 -9.94 32.99
CA PHE A 110 3.99 -9.74 31.61
C PHE A 110 3.10 -8.80 30.82
N ASP A 111 1.81 -8.72 31.14
CA ASP A 111 0.83 -7.77 30.63
C ASP A 111 1.24 -6.32 30.97
N LYS A 112 1.43 -6.02 32.24
CA LYS A 112 1.84 -4.69 32.74
C LYS A 112 3.22 -4.29 32.21
N TRP A 113 4.14 -5.26 32.21
CA TRP A 113 5.49 -5.09 31.67
C TRP A 113 5.44 -4.69 30.18
N THR A 114 4.67 -5.44 29.40
CA THR A 114 4.56 -5.22 27.95
C THR A 114 3.85 -3.91 27.64
N LEU A 115 2.73 -3.62 28.34
CA LEU A 115 2.01 -2.37 28.14
C LEU A 115 2.88 -1.15 28.43
N ALA A 116 3.54 -1.13 29.59
CA ALA A 116 4.32 0.02 30.04
C ALA A 116 5.55 0.29 29.17
N ARG A 117 6.23 -0.76 28.73
CA ARG A 117 7.49 -0.64 27.97
C ARG A 117 7.33 -0.71 26.46
N ASP A 118 6.44 -1.56 25.99
CA ASP A 118 6.30 -1.84 24.55
C ASP A 118 5.03 -1.22 23.94
N GLY A 119 4.10 -0.77 24.79
CA GLY A 119 2.87 -0.10 24.39
C GLY A 119 1.69 -1.03 24.10
N GLU A 120 0.54 -0.43 23.81
CA GLU A 120 -0.74 -1.13 23.64
C GLU A 120 -0.74 -2.13 22.48
N LYS A 121 -0.06 -1.79 21.39
CA LYS A 121 0.11 -2.70 20.25
C LYS A 121 0.80 -3.99 20.67
N ALA A 122 1.92 -3.88 21.40
CA ALA A 122 2.66 -5.05 21.87
C ALA A 122 1.87 -5.87 22.91
N LEU A 123 1.05 -5.22 23.74
CA LEU A 123 0.12 -5.90 24.65
C LEU A 123 -0.87 -6.75 23.85
N SER A 124 -1.48 -6.19 22.82
CA SER A 124 -2.40 -6.91 21.93
C SER A 124 -1.72 -8.08 21.21
N ASP A 125 -0.49 -7.87 20.71
CA ASP A 125 0.21 -8.87 19.90
C ASP A 125 0.81 -10.02 20.72
N LYS A 126 1.27 -9.75 21.97
CA LYS A 126 2.06 -10.70 22.76
C LYS A 126 1.29 -11.30 23.93
N VAL A 127 0.27 -10.62 24.43
CA VAL A 127 -0.39 -10.98 25.71
C VAL A 127 -1.87 -11.26 25.54
N ALA A 128 -2.59 -10.43 24.80
CA ALA A 128 -4.02 -10.58 24.64
C ALA A 128 -4.36 -11.93 23.97
N PRO A 129 -5.40 -12.64 24.43
CA PRO A 129 -5.86 -13.86 23.80
C PRO A 129 -6.34 -13.57 22.39
N TYR A 130 -6.03 -14.45 21.46
CA TYR A 130 -6.46 -14.34 20.07
C TYR A 130 -7.60 -15.31 19.76
N ILE A 131 -8.45 -14.90 18.83
CA ILE A 131 -9.52 -15.76 18.31
C ILE A 131 -8.88 -16.74 17.32
N LYS A 132 -8.88 -18.03 17.65
CA LYS A 132 -8.47 -19.09 16.72
C LYS A 132 -9.52 -19.20 15.62
N ARG A 133 -9.14 -18.92 14.38
CA ARG A 133 -10.01 -19.05 13.21
C ARG A 133 -9.86 -20.44 12.63
N ASP A 134 -10.98 -21.10 12.35
CA ASP A 134 -10.99 -22.41 11.74
C ASP A 134 -11.21 -22.30 10.22
N ALA A 135 -10.12 -22.44 9.47
CA ALA A 135 -10.16 -22.39 8.01
C ALA A 135 -10.76 -23.67 7.39
N SER A 136 -11.04 -24.73 8.18
CA SER A 136 -11.70 -25.94 7.67
C SER A 136 -13.12 -25.66 7.23
N LEU A 137 -13.75 -24.64 7.81
CA LEU A 137 -15.12 -24.20 7.51
C LEU A 137 -15.25 -23.44 6.18
N LEU A 138 -14.13 -23.09 5.53
CA LEU A 138 -14.13 -22.37 4.26
C LEU A 138 -14.10 -23.33 3.07
N ASP A 139 -14.74 -22.93 1.99
CA ASP A 139 -14.51 -23.49 0.65
C ASP A 139 -13.38 -22.67 -0.04
N VAL A 140 -12.73 -23.28 -1.04
CA VAL A 140 -11.76 -22.59 -1.89
C VAL A 140 -12.47 -21.50 -2.68
N GLY A 141 -11.92 -20.28 -2.66
CA GLY A 141 -12.51 -19.11 -3.30
C GLY A 141 -13.54 -18.35 -2.44
N ASP A 142 -13.83 -18.79 -1.22
CA ASP A 142 -14.69 -18.02 -0.31
C ASP A 142 -14.03 -16.70 0.08
N ILE A 143 -12.76 -16.74 0.49
CA ILE A 143 -12.02 -15.55 0.96
C ILE A 143 -10.67 -15.50 0.30
N LEU A 144 -10.41 -14.44 -0.46
CA LEU A 144 -9.08 -14.07 -0.91
C LEU A 144 -8.47 -13.03 0.02
N VAL A 145 -7.25 -13.29 0.47
CA VAL A 145 -6.47 -12.33 1.24
C VAL A 145 -5.52 -11.60 0.31
N ALA A 146 -5.61 -10.29 0.25
CA ALA A 146 -4.82 -9.46 -0.64
C ALA A 146 -3.82 -8.59 0.14
N ASP A 147 -2.57 -8.54 -0.33
CA ASP A 147 -1.53 -7.67 0.22
C ASP A 147 -0.43 -7.41 -0.82
N GLY A 148 0.37 -6.36 -0.58
CA GLY A 148 1.52 -6.00 -1.40
C GLY A 148 2.83 -6.36 -0.70
N HIS A 149 3.73 -7.05 -1.39
CA HIS A 149 5.06 -7.41 -0.91
C HIS A 149 6.15 -6.73 -1.73
N LYS A 150 6.95 -5.86 -1.10
CA LYS A 150 8.10 -5.27 -1.76
C LYS A 150 9.23 -6.28 -1.82
N LEU A 151 9.56 -6.76 -3.03
CA LEU A 151 10.59 -7.77 -3.25
C LEU A 151 11.90 -7.39 -2.56
N ALA A 152 12.51 -8.33 -1.84
CA ALA A 152 13.76 -8.11 -1.13
C ALA A 152 15.01 -8.27 -2.02
N PHE A 153 14.84 -8.35 -3.32
CA PHE A 153 15.89 -8.43 -4.33
C PHE A 153 15.68 -7.41 -5.45
N GLN A 154 16.69 -7.20 -6.28
CA GLN A 154 16.62 -6.29 -7.42
C GLN A 154 16.18 -7.00 -8.69
N VAL A 155 15.44 -6.26 -9.52
CA VAL A 155 15.07 -6.64 -10.90
C VAL A 155 15.52 -5.52 -11.85
N ILE A 156 15.65 -5.83 -13.14
CA ILE A 156 15.93 -4.82 -14.17
C ILE A 156 14.63 -4.08 -14.49
N ASN A 157 14.67 -2.76 -14.35
CA ASN A 157 13.56 -1.89 -14.79
C ASN A 157 13.49 -1.91 -16.32
N PRO A 158 12.39 -2.36 -16.93
CA PRO A 158 12.26 -2.49 -18.39
C PRO A 158 12.31 -1.15 -19.13
N PHE A 159 12.03 -0.03 -18.45
CA PHE A 159 12.02 1.29 -19.08
C PHE A 159 13.37 2.00 -19.00
N THR A 160 14.15 1.76 -17.95
CA THR A 160 15.42 2.48 -17.73
C THR A 160 16.64 1.59 -17.87
N GLY A 161 16.47 0.26 -17.93
CA GLY A 161 17.58 -0.72 -17.92
C GLY A 161 18.35 -0.77 -16.59
N LYS A 162 17.93 -0.04 -15.57
CA LYS A 162 18.65 0.05 -14.28
C LYS A 162 18.05 -0.90 -13.24
N PRO A 163 18.87 -1.43 -12.31
CA PRO A 163 18.37 -2.21 -11.19
C PRO A 163 17.41 -1.40 -10.30
N CYS A 164 16.30 -2.01 -9.94
CA CYS A 164 15.32 -1.44 -9.01
C CYS A 164 14.64 -2.53 -8.19
N ARG A 165 13.90 -2.16 -7.15
CA ARG A 165 13.05 -3.09 -6.38
C ARG A 165 11.61 -2.97 -6.85
N ALA A 166 11.04 -4.09 -7.26
CA ALA A 166 9.63 -4.17 -7.62
C ALA A 166 8.74 -4.53 -6.42
N THR A 167 7.43 -4.41 -6.60
CA THR A 167 6.41 -4.83 -5.65
C THR A 167 5.58 -5.94 -6.28
N LEU A 168 5.31 -6.99 -5.52
CA LEU A 168 4.38 -8.06 -5.87
C LEU A 168 3.05 -7.78 -5.16
N ALA A 169 1.98 -7.56 -5.91
CA ALA A 169 0.62 -7.56 -5.38
C ALA A 169 0.03 -8.96 -5.55
N GLY A 170 -0.43 -9.57 -4.47
CA GLY A 170 -0.89 -10.96 -4.50
C GLY A 170 -2.24 -11.17 -3.84
N PHE A 171 -2.98 -12.15 -4.35
CA PHE A 171 -4.23 -12.66 -3.79
C PHE A 171 -4.04 -14.13 -3.42
N LEU A 172 -4.16 -14.42 -2.14
CA LEU A 172 -3.99 -15.75 -1.58
C LEU A 172 -5.36 -16.30 -1.15
N ASP A 173 -5.70 -17.50 -1.59
CA ASP A 173 -6.89 -18.19 -1.11
C ASP A 173 -6.67 -18.66 0.34
N TRP A 174 -7.59 -18.28 1.23
CA TRP A 174 -7.45 -18.59 2.65
C TRP A 174 -7.55 -20.08 2.96
N LYS A 175 -8.40 -20.82 2.23
CA LYS A 175 -8.61 -22.25 2.45
C LYS A 175 -7.40 -23.07 2.04
N SER A 176 -6.98 -22.95 0.79
CA SER A 176 -5.87 -23.73 0.24
C SER A 176 -4.49 -23.16 0.60
N THR A 177 -4.40 -21.88 0.98
CA THR A 177 -3.17 -21.11 1.12
C THR A 177 -2.36 -20.98 -0.18
N ALA A 178 -2.97 -21.25 -1.33
CA ALA A 178 -2.38 -21.01 -2.64
C ALA A 178 -2.40 -19.52 -3.00
N LEU A 179 -1.31 -19.01 -3.58
CA LEU A 179 -1.30 -17.70 -4.22
C LEU A 179 -1.98 -17.86 -5.58
N VAL A 180 -3.24 -17.43 -5.68
CA VAL A 180 -4.10 -17.69 -6.83
C VAL A 180 -3.93 -16.69 -7.95
N GLY A 181 -3.43 -15.51 -7.64
CA GLY A 181 -3.09 -14.49 -8.64
C GLY A 181 -2.14 -13.47 -8.07
N TYR A 182 -1.22 -13.02 -8.89
CA TYR A 182 -0.27 -11.98 -8.52
C TYR A 182 0.11 -11.13 -9.72
N GLU A 183 0.72 -9.98 -9.45
CA GLU A 183 1.30 -9.09 -10.45
C GLU A 183 2.56 -8.45 -9.89
N ILE A 184 3.55 -8.23 -10.76
CA ILE A 184 4.81 -7.58 -10.38
C ILE A 184 4.90 -6.24 -11.09
N MET A 185 5.01 -5.17 -10.31
CA MET A 185 5.17 -3.81 -10.81
C MET A 185 6.28 -3.06 -10.08
N LEU A 186 6.81 -2.03 -10.74
CA LEU A 186 7.85 -1.17 -10.18
C LEU A 186 7.36 -0.40 -8.95
N GLU A 187 6.08 0.00 -8.98
CA GLU A 187 5.39 0.68 -7.89
C GLU A 187 4.00 0.09 -7.72
N GLU A 188 3.57 -0.07 -6.47
CA GLU A 188 2.22 -0.52 -6.16
C GLU A 188 1.20 0.52 -6.60
N ASN A 189 0.30 0.14 -7.50
CA ASN A 189 -0.76 1.00 -8.00
C ASN A 189 -2.05 0.23 -8.22
N THR A 190 -3.14 0.96 -8.49
CA THR A 190 -4.47 0.40 -8.72
C THR A 190 -4.50 -0.60 -9.89
N GLN A 191 -3.70 -0.37 -10.92
CA GLN A 191 -3.64 -1.24 -12.09
C GLN A 191 -3.02 -2.60 -11.75
N CYS A 192 -1.95 -2.61 -10.94
CA CYS A 192 -1.31 -3.82 -10.44
C CYS A 192 -2.30 -4.71 -9.67
N ILE A 193 -3.02 -4.11 -8.74
CA ILE A 193 -4.00 -4.83 -7.91
C ILE A 193 -5.16 -5.35 -8.76
N ALA A 194 -5.64 -4.57 -9.72
CA ALA A 194 -6.71 -5.00 -10.63
C ALA A 194 -6.26 -6.17 -11.53
N SER A 195 -5.00 -6.16 -12.02
CA SER A 195 -4.41 -7.26 -12.78
C SER A 195 -4.29 -8.52 -11.93
N ALA A 196 -3.76 -8.40 -10.73
CA ALA A 196 -3.64 -9.51 -9.79
C ALA A 196 -5.02 -10.11 -9.44
N LEU A 197 -6.05 -9.27 -9.22
CA LEU A 197 -7.42 -9.72 -9.00
C LEU A 197 -7.99 -10.46 -10.22
N ARG A 198 -7.80 -9.89 -11.42
CA ARG A 198 -8.22 -10.51 -12.67
C ARG A 198 -7.60 -11.89 -12.84
N ASN A 199 -6.29 -11.99 -12.67
CA ASN A 199 -5.58 -13.26 -12.75
C ASN A 199 -6.09 -14.26 -11.69
N SER A 200 -6.41 -13.77 -10.49
CA SER A 200 -6.99 -14.60 -9.43
C SER A 200 -8.35 -15.19 -9.82
N ILE A 201 -9.24 -14.38 -10.40
CA ILE A 201 -10.58 -14.83 -10.82
C ILE A 201 -10.47 -15.86 -11.96
N ILE A 202 -9.56 -15.64 -12.92
CA ILE A 202 -9.33 -16.57 -14.03
C ILE A 202 -8.76 -17.89 -13.51
N ASN A 203 -7.75 -17.86 -12.65
CA ASN A 203 -7.13 -19.07 -12.11
C ASN A 203 -8.06 -19.85 -11.16
N LEU A 204 -8.89 -19.15 -10.40
CA LEU A 204 -9.95 -19.76 -9.61
C LEU A 204 -11.07 -20.33 -10.49
N ASP A 205 -11.27 -19.78 -11.69
CA ASP A 205 -12.44 -20.00 -12.53
C ASP A 205 -13.77 -19.72 -11.77
N MET A 206 -13.72 -18.76 -10.84
CA MET A 206 -14.87 -18.28 -10.07
C MET A 206 -14.63 -16.87 -9.50
N ILE A 207 -15.72 -16.14 -9.23
CA ILE A 207 -15.66 -14.87 -8.52
C ILE A 207 -15.60 -15.17 -7.01
N PRO A 208 -14.59 -14.66 -6.28
CA PRO A 208 -14.48 -14.86 -4.84
C PRO A 208 -15.64 -14.15 -4.12
N LYS A 209 -16.10 -14.71 -2.99
CA LYS A 209 -17.19 -14.10 -2.21
C LYS A 209 -16.68 -12.86 -1.45
N ILE A 210 -15.50 -12.96 -0.85
CA ILE A 210 -14.93 -11.94 0.02
C ILE A 210 -13.47 -11.67 -0.38
N VAL A 211 -13.08 -10.40 -0.42
CA VAL A 211 -11.69 -9.99 -0.43
C VAL A 211 -11.34 -9.34 0.90
N TYR A 212 -10.41 -9.96 1.61
CA TYR A 212 -9.85 -9.46 2.85
C TYR A 212 -8.51 -8.77 2.57
N GLN A 213 -8.41 -7.46 2.81
CA GLN A 213 -7.26 -6.66 2.42
C GLN A 213 -6.83 -5.67 3.51
N ASP A 214 -5.57 -5.19 3.40
CA ASP A 214 -5.07 -4.12 4.27
C ASP A 214 -5.65 -2.75 3.89
N ASN A 215 -5.49 -1.78 4.81
CA ASN A 215 -5.90 -0.39 4.60
C ASN A 215 -4.93 0.41 3.69
N GLY A 216 -4.10 -0.24 2.88
CA GLY A 216 -3.17 0.38 1.93
C GLY A 216 -3.88 1.34 0.95
N ARG A 217 -3.22 2.45 0.58
CA ARG A 217 -3.83 3.47 -0.28
C ARG A 217 -4.26 2.93 -1.64
N ALA A 218 -3.46 2.06 -2.25
CA ALA A 218 -3.74 1.47 -3.55
C ALA A 218 -4.95 0.53 -3.50
N PHE A 219 -5.07 -0.27 -2.43
CA PHE A 219 -6.21 -1.16 -2.19
C PHE A 219 -7.51 -0.40 -1.86
N ARG A 220 -7.41 0.80 -1.26
CA ARG A 220 -8.55 1.68 -0.95
C ARG A 220 -8.89 2.65 -2.07
N ALA A 221 -8.25 2.54 -3.22
CA ALA A 221 -8.54 3.42 -4.35
C ALA A 221 -10.03 3.39 -4.71
N LYS A 222 -10.59 4.54 -5.10
CA LYS A 222 -12.00 4.70 -5.48
C LYS A 222 -12.45 3.69 -6.53
N TYR A 223 -11.54 3.28 -7.40
CA TYR A 223 -11.78 2.25 -8.39
C TYR A 223 -12.33 0.94 -7.80
N PHE A 224 -11.85 0.54 -6.60
CA PHE A 224 -12.28 -0.70 -5.94
C PHE A 224 -13.47 -0.50 -5.01
N THR A 225 -13.53 0.60 -4.25
CA THR A 225 -14.33 0.71 -3.03
C THR A 225 -15.44 1.75 -3.09
N ASP A 226 -15.51 2.60 -4.14
CA ASP A 226 -16.39 3.76 -4.13
C ASP A 226 -17.87 3.36 -4.25
N ASN A 227 -18.57 3.45 -3.11
CA ASN A 227 -20.02 3.24 -3.00
C ASN A 227 -20.80 4.50 -2.60
N LYS A 228 -20.14 5.60 -2.19
CA LYS A 228 -20.81 6.71 -1.51
C LYS A 228 -20.87 8.04 -2.28
N GLY A 229 -20.00 8.25 -3.26
CA GLY A 229 -19.90 9.55 -3.94
C GLY A 229 -20.61 9.63 -5.29
N PHE A 230 -21.06 8.50 -5.87
CA PHE A 230 -21.60 8.42 -7.23
C PHE A 230 -22.90 7.64 -7.33
N ASN A 231 -23.62 7.43 -6.23
CA ASN A 231 -24.89 6.69 -6.22
C ASN A 231 -25.97 7.29 -7.15
N GLU A 232 -25.94 8.62 -7.38
CA GLU A 232 -26.86 9.30 -8.29
C GLU A 232 -26.56 9.01 -9.78
N LEU A 233 -25.35 8.55 -10.10
CA LEU A 233 -24.90 8.26 -11.47
C LEU A 233 -24.66 6.77 -11.74
N GLY A 234 -24.94 5.87 -10.80
CA GLY A 234 -24.80 4.42 -10.97
C GLY A 234 -23.36 3.89 -11.03
N PHE A 235 -22.40 4.61 -10.45
CA PHE A 235 -21.00 4.18 -10.39
C PHE A 235 -20.74 3.33 -9.14
N TYR A 236 -20.58 2.04 -9.34
CA TYR A 236 -20.14 1.11 -8.31
C TYR A 236 -18.65 0.84 -8.43
N GLY A 237 -17.95 0.72 -7.31
CA GLY A 237 -16.56 0.24 -7.29
C GLY A 237 -16.43 -1.15 -7.92
N LEU A 238 -15.23 -1.53 -8.33
CA LEU A 238 -14.98 -2.81 -9.01
C LEU A 238 -15.50 -4.02 -8.22
N TYR A 239 -15.26 -4.05 -6.92
CA TYR A 239 -15.72 -5.16 -6.08
C TYR A 239 -17.25 -5.29 -6.06
N ALA A 240 -17.97 -4.16 -5.97
CA ALA A 240 -19.43 -4.17 -6.02
C ALA A 240 -19.97 -4.62 -7.39
N LYS A 241 -19.32 -4.24 -8.51
CA LYS A 241 -19.65 -4.71 -9.86
C LYS A 241 -19.49 -6.23 -10.00
N LEU A 242 -18.47 -6.79 -9.35
CA LEU A 242 -18.19 -8.22 -9.35
C LEU A 242 -19.02 -8.98 -8.29
N GLY A 243 -19.77 -8.31 -7.42
CA GLY A 243 -20.49 -8.92 -6.32
C GLY A 243 -19.58 -9.40 -5.17
N ILE A 244 -18.39 -8.84 -5.05
CA ILE A 244 -17.40 -9.21 -4.03
C ILE A 244 -17.59 -8.34 -2.80
N GLU A 245 -17.71 -8.95 -1.62
CA GLU A 245 -17.70 -8.26 -0.34
C GLU A 245 -16.26 -7.90 0.08
N ILE A 246 -16.07 -6.69 0.63
CA ILE A 246 -14.75 -6.22 1.05
C ILE A 246 -14.70 -6.20 2.58
N VAL A 247 -13.66 -6.80 3.13
CA VAL A 247 -13.34 -6.72 4.56
C VAL A 247 -11.95 -6.12 4.73
N PHE A 248 -11.89 -4.96 5.37
CA PHE A 248 -10.61 -4.33 5.72
C PHE A 248 -10.06 -4.88 7.02
N ALA A 249 -8.77 -5.21 7.03
CA ALA A 249 -8.08 -5.58 8.25
C ALA A 249 -8.16 -4.43 9.27
N ARG A 250 -8.57 -4.74 10.51
CA ARG A 250 -8.51 -3.74 11.57
C ARG A 250 -7.04 -3.40 11.83
N PRO A 251 -6.69 -2.11 12.00
CA PRO A 251 -5.34 -1.71 12.38
C PRO A 251 -4.86 -2.52 13.58
N TYR A 252 -3.60 -2.95 13.56
CA TYR A 252 -2.94 -3.71 14.63
C TYR A 252 -3.47 -5.14 14.88
N ASN A 253 -4.24 -5.73 13.98
CA ASN A 253 -4.65 -7.13 14.07
C ASN A 253 -3.82 -8.02 13.12
N ALA A 254 -2.51 -8.06 13.33
CA ALA A 254 -1.53 -8.79 12.51
C ALA A 254 -1.82 -10.30 12.39
N ARG A 255 -2.49 -10.89 13.38
CA ARG A 255 -2.81 -12.33 13.41
C ARG A 255 -3.86 -12.77 12.40
N ALA A 256 -4.51 -11.83 11.72
CA ALA A 256 -5.49 -12.11 10.68
C ALA A 256 -4.85 -12.36 9.30
N LYS A 257 -3.54 -12.19 9.16
CA LYS A 257 -2.88 -12.12 7.86
C LYS A 257 -2.16 -13.43 7.52
N VAL A 258 -2.89 -14.35 6.91
CA VAL A 258 -2.31 -15.59 6.36
C VAL A 258 -1.26 -15.27 5.29
N ILE A 259 -1.48 -14.22 4.50
CA ILE A 259 -0.60 -13.79 3.41
C ILE A 259 0.77 -13.28 3.91
N GLU A 260 0.85 -12.65 5.10
CA GLU A 260 2.14 -12.25 5.68
C GLU A 260 3.04 -13.47 5.95
N ARG A 261 2.44 -14.57 6.41
CA ARG A 261 3.17 -15.82 6.60
C ARG A 261 3.65 -16.38 5.26
N PHE A 262 2.81 -16.34 4.25
CA PHE A 262 3.19 -16.74 2.90
C PHE A 262 4.37 -15.91 2.37
N PHE A 263 4.34 -14.58 2.50
CA PHE A 263 5.45 -13.71 2.07
C PHE A 263 6.73 -13.95 2.87
N LYS A 264 6.62 -14.30 4.15
CA LYS A 264 7.79 -14.69 4.94
C LYS A 264 8.40 -16.00 4.42
N GLU A 265 7.59 -17.00 4.11
CA GLU A 265 8.06 -18.25 3.50
C GLU A 265 8.63 -18.03 2.10
N PHE A 266 8.03 -17.14 1.30
CA PHE A 266 8.52 -16.71 0.00
C PHE A 266 9.90 -16.04 0.12
N GLN A 267 10.07 -15.15 1.08
CA GLN A 267 11.36 -14.51 1.32
C GLN A 267 12.45 -15.52 1.73
N GLU A 268 12.15 -16.42 2.65
CA GLU A 268 13.12 -17.41 3.16
C GLU A 268 13.44 -18.48 2.12
N GLY A 269 12.45 -18.97 1.38
CA GLY A 269 12.59 -20.10 0.47
C GLY A 269 12.87 -19.73 -0.99
N PHE A 270 12.73 -18.46 -1.36
CA PHE A 270 12.95 -18.00 -2.73
C PHE A 270 13.85 -16.77 -2.80
N GLU A 271 13.44 -15.63 -2.22
CA GLU A 271 14.16 -14.36 -2.42
C GLU A 271 15.62 -14.43 -1.95
N LYS A 272 15.87 -15.08 -0.80
CA LYS A 272 17.23 -15.23 -0.25
C LYS A 272 18.16 -16.09 -1.09
N LEU A 273 17.64 -16.87 -2.02
CA LEU A 273 18.44 -17.68 -2.92
C LEU A 273 18.93 -16.90 -4.15
N LEU A 274 18.40 -15.72 -4.40
CA LEU A 274 18.73 -14.92 -5.57
C LEU A 274 20.01 -14.12 -5.36
N SER A 275 20.87 -14.07 -6.40
CA SER A 275 22.12 -13.30 -6.38
C SER A 275 21.90 -11.80 -6.22
N SER A 276 20.74 -11.28 -6.62
CA SER A 276 20.35 -9.85 -6.48
C SER A 276 19.62 -9.53 -5.17
N TYR A 277 19.65 -10.45 -4.17
CA TYR A 277 19.01 -10.25 -2.87
C TYR A 277 19.65 -9.09 -2.08
N MET A 278 18.83 -8.20 -1.55
CA MET A 278 19.27 -7.01 -0.78
C MET A 278 18.79 -7.00 0.67
N GLY A 279 17.83 -7.84 1.03
CA GLY A 279 17.15 -7.83 2.32
C GLY A 279 16.00 -6.82 2.40
N SER A 280 14.98 -7.14 3.18
CA SER A 280 13.84 -6.26 3.45
C SER A 280 14.14 -5.25 4.56
N GLU A 281 14.95 -5.64 5.56
CA GLU A 281 15.35 -4.85 6.72
C GLU A 281 16.87 -4.83 6.89
N ILE A 282 17.36 -3.88 7.72
CA ILE A 282 18.79 -3.74 8.01
C ILE A 282 19.38 -5.04 8.59
N SER A 283 18.62 -5.72 9.45
CA SER A 283 19.03 -6.99 10.08
C SER A 283 19.16 -8.17 9.11
N GLN A 284 18.51 -8.08 7.95
CA GLN A 284 18.46 -9.13 6.93
C GLN A 284 19.36 -8.83 5.73
N LYS A 285 20.03 -7.68 5.74
CA LYS A 285 20.95 -7.32 4.65
C LYS A 285 22.12 -8.31 4.59
N PRO A 286 22.53 -8.75 3.39
CA PRO A 286 23.74 -9.52 3.22
C PRO A 286 24.98 -8.79 3.76
N ALA A 287 25.97 -9.54 4.22
CA ALA A 287 27.17 -8.96 4.85
C ALA A 287 27.92 -7.99 3.93
N TYR A 288 27.97 -8.26 2.63
CA TYR A 288 28.64 -7.39 1.65
C TYR A 288 27.99 -6.00 1.54
N LEU A 289 26.66 -5.88 1.75
CA LEU A 289 25.97 -4.59 1.77
C LEU A 289 26.18 -3.82 3.10
N MET A 290 26.47 -4.54 4.19
CA MET A 290 26.69 -3.93 5.50
C MET A 290 28.13 -3.47 5.69
N ARG A 291 29.12 -4.26 5.22
CA ARG A 291 30.55 -4.09 5.49
C ARG A 291 31.41 -3.91 4.26
N ASN A 292 30.81 -3.85 3.07
CA ASN A 292 31.51 -3.73 1.78
C ASN A 292 32.58 -4.83 1.57
N GLU A 293 32.29 -6.05 1.97
CA GLU A 293 33.21 -7.17 1.88
C GLU A 293 33.36 -7.67 0.43
N LYS A 294 34.58 -7.59 -0.10
CA LYS A 294 34.88 -7.97 -1.49
C LYS A 294 34.55 -9.44 -1.81
N LEU A 295 34.83 -10.36 -0.87
CA LEU A 295 34.53 -11.79 -1.05
C LEU A 295 33.04 -12.03 -1.29
N HIS A 296 32.18 -11.50 -0.43
CA HIS A 296 30.74 -11.66 -0.59
C HIS A 296 30.21 -10.93 -1.82
N LYS A 297 30.83 -9.80 -2.17
CA LYS A 297 30.44 -9.04 -3.37
C LYS A 297 30.71 -9.81 -4.67
N SER A 298 31.76 -10.65 -4.72
CA SER A 298 32.05 -11.49 -5.89
C SER A 298 31.02 -12.60 -6.13
N TRP A 299 30.28 -13.00 -5.10
CA TRP A 299 29.25 -14.04 -5.20
C TRP A 299 27.84 -13.49 -5.47
N HIS A 300 27.67 -12.18 -5.33
CA HIS A 300 26.44 -11.47 -5.58
C HIS A 300 26.59 -10.62 -6.86
N TYR A 301 25.48 -10.33 -7.52
CA TYR A 301 25.42 -9.54 -8.76
C TYR A 301 25.87 -10.25 -10.05
N ASP A 302 26.07 -11.56 -10.06
CA ASP A 302 26.35 -12.27 -11.32
C ASP A 302 25.17 -12.14 -12.30
N HIS A 303 23.94 -12.05 -11.78
CA HIS A 303 22.75 -11.85 -12.58
C HIS A 303 21.66 -11.10 -11.81
N ILE A 304 21.14 -10.02 -12.41
CA ILE A 304 19.93 -9.33 -11.94
C ILE A 304 18.81 -9.69 -12.91
N PRO A 305 17.74 -10.37 -12.46
CA PRO A 305 16.71 -10.85 -13.35
C PRO A 305 15.86 -9.71 -13.92
N THR A 306 15.35 -9.90 -15.12
CA THR A 306 14.25 -9.11 -15.68
C THR A 306 12.93 -9.45 -14.98
N ILE A 307 11.90 -8.64 -15.21
CA ILE A 307 10.57 -8.93 -14.67
C ILE A 307 10.02 -10.25 -15.21
N GLU A 308 10.24 -10.54 -16.51
CA GLU A 308 9.80 -11.79 -17.13
C GLU A 308 10.51 -13.02 -16.56
N GLU A 309 11.82 -12.95 -16.33
CA GLU A 309 12.57 -14.01 -15.67
C GLU A 309 12.10 -14.19 -14.23
N THR A 310 11.82 -13.08 -13.52
CA THR A 310 11.30 -13.11 -12.16
C THR A 310 9.95 -13.83 -12.09
N ILE A 311 9.04 -13.55 -13.01
CA ILE A 311 7.74 -14.24 -13.09
C ILE A 311 7.96 -15.76 -13.28
N LYS A 312 8.79 -16.17 -14.23
CA LYS A 312 9.09 -17.59 -14.46
C LYS A 312 9.67 -18.28 -13.23
N MET A 313 10.59 -17.62 -12.53
CA MET A 313 11.19 -18.16 -11.32
C MET A 313 10.16 -18.27 -10.18
N ILE A 314 9.28 -17.28 -10.03
CA ILE A 314 8.19 -17.32 -9.05
C ILE A 314 7.23 -18.46 -9.37
N ASP A 315 6.83 -18.64 -10.63
CA ASP A 315 5.92 -19.72 -11.03
C ASP A 315 6.53 -21.10 -10.73
N MET A 316 7.83 -21.30 -10.98
CA MET A 316 8.53 -22.52 -10.61
C MET A 316 8.54 -22.75 -9.09
N TRP A 317 8.78 -21.70 -8.31
CA TRP A 317 8.74 -21.80 -6.86
C TRP A 317 7.31 -22.07 -6.35
N LEU A 318 6.29 -21.46 -6.94
CA LEU A 318 4.89 -21.70 -6.61
C LEU A 318 4.48 -23.15 -6.90
N GLN A 319 4.94 -23.75 -8.00
CA GLN A 319 4.72 -25.17 -8.28
C GLN A 319 5.30 -26.05 -7.17
N PHE A 320 6.54 -25.79 -6.76
CA PHE A 320 7.15 -26.48 -5.62
C PHE A 320 6.38 -26.22 -4.32
N LYS A 321 6.00 -24.98 -4.02
CA LYS A 321 5.24 -24.63 -2.82
C LYS A 321 3.88 -25.32 -2.80
N ASN A 322 3.20 -25.37 -3.92
CA ASN A 322 1.86 -25.97 -4.02
C ASN A 322 1.88 -27.50 -3.90
N SER A 323 3.02 -28.15 -4.08
CA SER A 323 3.20 -29.60 -3.81
C SER A 323 3.37 -29.91 -2.31
N GLN A 324 3.58 -28.90 -1.46
CA GLN A 324 3.74 -29.08 -0.02
C GLN A 324 2.39 -29.31 0.68
N PRO A 325 2.40 -29.93 1.88
CA PRO A 325 1.17 -30.13 2.66
C PRO A 325 0.46 -28.82 2.96
N CYS A 326 -0.85 -28.79 2.81
CA CYS A 326 -1.67 -27.63 3.11
C CYS A 326 -1.79 -27.41 4.63
N PRO A 327 -1.47 -26.23 5.17
CA PRO A 327 -1.58 -25.97 6.62
C PRO A 327 -2.99 -26.17 7.19
N ASN A 328 -4.02 -25.97 6.38
CA ASN A 328 -5.43 -26.13 6.76
C ASN A 328 -6.01 -27.53 6.47
N ALA A 329 -5.24 -28.39 5.80
CA ALA A 329 -5.59 -29.77 5.48
C ALA A 329 -4.30 -30.59 5.30
N PRO A 330 -3.61 -30.97 6.41
CA PRO A 330 -2.28 -31.56 6.35
C PRO A 330 -2.15 -32.86 5.55
N ASP A 331 -3.26 -33.57 5.36
CA ASP A 331 -3.30 -34.82 4.60
C ASP A 331 -3.31 -34.62 3.07
N LYS A 332 -3.42 -33.37 2.62
CA LYS A 332 -3.46 -32.99 1.20
C LYS A 332 -2.44 -31.91 0.90
N SER A 333 -1.93 -31.91 -0.33
CA SER A 333 -1.12 -30.81 -0.81
C SER A 333 -1.95 -29.54 -1.03
N ILE A 334 -1.28 -28.38 -1.08
CA ILE A 334 -1.93 -27.10 -1.40
C ILE A 334 -2.64 -27.18 -2.77
N ALA A 335 -2.00 -27.82 -3.76
CA ALA A 335 -2.57 -28.01 -5.09
C ALA A 335 -3.83 -28.88 -5.05
N GLU A 336 -3.84 -30.00 -4.32
CA GLU A 336 -5.01 -30.87 -4.20
C GLU A 336 -6.18 -30.16 -3.52
N VAL A 337 -5.92 -29.36 -2.47
CA VAL A 337 -6.95 -28.54 -1.84
C VAL A 337 -7.47 -27.48 -2.81
N PHE A 338 -6.60 -26.83 -3.55
CA PHE A 338 -6.98 -25.82 -4.53
C PHE A 338 -7.83 -26.41 -5.67
N GLU A 339 -7.50 -27.61 -6.16
CA GLU A 339 -8.29 -28.29 -7.22
C GLU A 339 -9.70 -28.71 -6.76
N SER A 340 -9.98 -28.75 -5.47
CA SER A 340 -11.32 -29.00 -4.94
C SER A 340 -12.32 -27.84 -5.14
N ARG A 341 -11.89 -26.72 -5.74
CA ARG A 341 -12.71 -25.53 -5.99
C ARG A 341 -13.91 -25.81 -6.91
N LYS A 342 -14.98 -25.08 -6.67
CA LYS A 342 -16.18 -25.09 -7.52
C LYS A 342 -15.97 -24.14 -8.70
N ARG A 343 -15.79 -24.68 -9.90
CA ARG A 343 -15.59 -23.89 -11.12
C ARG A 343 -16.91 -23.30 -11.61
N GLN A 344 -16.89 -22.03 -12.05
CA GLN A 344 -18.06 -21.30 -12.56
C GLN A 344 -18.01 -21.08 -14.07
N ASN A 345 -16.92 -21.47 -14.76
CA ASN A 345 -16.65 -21.24 -16.19
C ASN A 345 -16.75 -19.75 -16.54
N ILE A 346 -15.83 -18.97 -15.97
CA ILE A 346 -15.80 -17.51 -16.13
C ILE A 346 -15.50 -17.14 -17.57
N ASP A 347 -16.42 -16.36 -18.18
CA ASP A 347 -16.21 -15.72 -19.48
C ASP A 347 -15.28 -14.51 -19.31
N GLU A 348 -14.04 -14.65 -19.80
CA GLU A 348 -13.02 -13.60 -19.72
C GLU A 348 -13.46 -12.30 -20.40
N SER A 349 -14.22 -12.35 -21.46
CA SER A 349 -14.71 -11.15 -22.17
C SER A 349 -15.67 -10.35 -21.27
N LYS A 350 -16.61 -11.04 -20.64
CA LYS A 350 -17.52 -10.41 -19.67
C LYS A 350 -16.80 -9.90 -18.44
N LEU A 351 -15.81 -10.66 -17.93
CA LEU A 351 -14.97 -10.22 -16.82
C LEU A 351 -14.23 -8.93 -17.17
N ASN A 352 -13.60 -8.85 -18.35
CA ASN A 352 -12.91 -7.66 -18.80
C ASN A 352 -13.85 -6.44 -18.90
N ASP A 353 -15.07 -6.62 -19.39
CA ASP A 353 -16.06 -5.54 -19.47
C ASP A 353 -16.54 -5.06 -18.08
N LEU A 354 -16.71 -5.96 -17.12
CA LEU A 354 -17.01 -5.61 -15.73
C LEU A 354 -15.86 -4.85 -15.05
N MET A 355 -14.63 -5.17 -15.39
CA MET A 355 -13.43 -4.56 -14.84
C MET A 355 -13.05 -3.21 -15.45
N LEU A 356 -13.82 -2.71 -16.43
CA LEU A 356 -13.56 -1.38 -16.99
C LEU A 356 -13.67 -0.29 -15.90
N ALA A 357 -12.62 0.51 -15.82
CA ALA A 357 -12.62 1.71 -15.00
C ALA A 357 -13.49 2.79 -15.63
N THR A 358 -14.09 3.63 -14.80
CA THR A 358 -15.04 4.65 -15.24
C THR A 358 -14.64 6.02 -14.70
N GLU A 359 -14.59 7.04 -15.56
CA GLU A 359 -14.37 8.43 -15.19
C GLU A 359 -15.28 9.37 -15.98
N VAL A 360 -15.56 10.55 -15.39
CA VAL A 360 -16.27 11.63 -16.10
C VAL A 360 -15.25 12.62 -16.64
N LYS A 361 -15.31 12.89 -17.95
CA LYS A 361 -14.45 13.85 -18.63
C LYS A 361 -15.31 14.81 -19.46
N THR A 362 -14.73 15.95 -19.80
CA THR A 362 -15.37 16.92 -20.70
C THR A 362 -14.77 16.79 -22.10
N ILE A 363 -15.61 16.75 -23.13
CA ILE A 363 -15.15 16.73 -24.50
C ILE A 363 -14.51 18.08 -24.84
N GLN A 364 -13.30 18.05 -25.36
CA GLN A 364 -12.52 19.21 -25.81
C GLN A 364 -12.42 19.25 -27.32
N ARG A 365 -11.69 20.24 -27.87
CA ARG A 365 -11.50 20.42 -29.32
C ARG A 365 -10.91 19.17 -30.01
N ASN A 366 -9.97 18.49 -29.34
CA ASN A 366 -9.29 17.31 -29.88
C ASN A 366 -9.90 15.98 -29.40
N GLY A 367 -11.14 16.02 -28.91
CA GLY A 367 -11.78 14.86 -28.27
C GLY A 367 -11.68 14.86 -26.76
N ILE A 368 -11.34 13.75 -26.15
CA ILE A 368 -11.29 13.57 -24.71
C ILE A 368 -9.83 13.45 -24.26
N ARG A 369 -9.38 14.38 -23.40
CA ARG A 369 -8.04 14.30 -22.81
C ARG A 369 -8.06 13.43 -21.56
N PHE A 370 -7.27 12.34 -21.61
CA PHE A 370 -7.17 11.37 -20.53
C PHE A 370 -5.77 10.80 -20.45
N LEU A 371 -5.17 10.75 -19.23
CA LEU A 371 -3.79 10.28 -18.97
C LEU A 371 -2.75 10.88 -19.93
N ASN A 372 -2.79 12.19 -20.12
CA ASN A 372 -1.92 12.95 -21.02
C ASN A 372 -2.02 12.59 -22.52
N CYS A 373 -3.01 11.80 -22.90
CA CYS A 373 -3.29 11.44 -24.27
C CYS A 373 -4.65 12.01 -24.69
N ASP A 374 -4.80 12.29 -25.99
CA ASP A 374 -6.07 12.68 -26.57
C ASP A 374 -6.71 11.45 -27.23
N TYR A 375 -8.02 11.27 -27.02
CA TYR A 375 -8.83 10.20 -27.61
C TYR A 375 -9.91 10.83 -28.47
N PHE A 376 -10.03 10.39 -29.71
CA PHE A 376 -10.93 10.98 -30.68
C PHE A 376 -11.74 9.93 -31.43
N ASP A 377 -13.00 10.27 -31.71
CA ASP A 377 -13.90 9.61 -32.65
C ASP A 377 -14.73 10.70 -33.36
N GLU A 378 -15.09 10.51 -34.64
CA GLU A 378 -15.86 11.48 -35.42
C GLU A 378 -17.19 11.87 -34.74
N ARG A 379 -17.80 10.95 -33.99
CA ARG A 379 -19.06 11.19 -33.26
C ARG A 379 -18.93 12.15 -32.08
N LEU A 380 -17.71 12.41 -31.60
CA LEU A 380 -17.44 13.41 -30.56
C LEU A 380 -17.27 14.82 -31.13
N TYR A 381 -17.16 14.94 -32.44
CA TYR A 381 -16.97 16.23 -33.10
C TYR A 381 -18.18 17.15 -32.90
N GLY A 382 -17.95 18.37 -32.44
CA GLY A 382 -19.00 19.36 -32.18
C GLY A 382 -19.66 19.30 -30.80
N PHE A 383 -19.37 18.27 -29.99
CA PHE A 383 -19.87 18.20 -28.63
C PHE A 383 -18.93 18.90 -27.64
N LYS A 384 -19.48 19.58 -26.63
CA LYS A 384 -18.76 20.19 -25.49
C LYS A 384 -19.36 19.76 -24.13
N SER A 385 -20.05 18.62 -24.08
CA SER A 385 -20.70 18.13 -22.89
C SER A 385 -19.75 17.29 -22.02
N LYS A 386 -20.14 17.06 -20.76
CA LYS A 386 -19.54 16.04 -19.93
C LYS A 386 -19.99 14.66 -20.39
N VAL A 387 -19.07 13.73 -20.44
CA VAL A 387 -19.30 12.34 -20.83
C VAL A 387 -18.64 11.41 -19.83
N MET A 388 -19.17 10.21 -19.76
CA MET A 388 -18.59 9.13 -18.98
C MET A 388 -17.70 8.30 -19.92
N ILE A 389 -16.44 8.12 -19.54
CA ILE A 389 -15.53 7.21 -20.23
C ILE A 389 -15.38 5.91 -19.45
N LYS A 390 -15.40 4.79 -20.17
CA LYS A 390 -15.01 3.48 -19.63
C LYS A 390 -13.77 3.02 -20.38
N TYR A 391 -12.75 2.62 -19.63
CA TYR A 391 -11.46 2.24 -20.20
C TYR A 391 -10.89 1.01 -19.51
N ASN A 392 -10.15 0.21 -20.28
CA ASN A 392 -9.43 -0.93 -19.76
C ASN A 392 -8.09 -0.43 -19.18
N LEU A 393 -7.79 -0.79 -17.93
CA LEU A 393 -6.53 -0.44 -17.29
C LEU A 393 -5.30 -1.08 -17.97
N PHE A 394 -5.52 -2.17 -18.72
CA PHE A 394 -4.44 -2.93 -19.39
C PHE A 394 -4.29 -2.56 -20.88
N ASP A 395 -5.31 -1.95 -21.47
CA ASP A 395 -5.29 -1.50 -22.86
C ASP A 395 -5.88 -0.09 -22.95
N LEU A 396 -5.01 0.89 -23.03
CA LEU A 396 -5.35 2.30 -23.16
C LEU A 396 -5.30 2.79 -24.63
N THR A 397 -5.36 1.88 -25.59
CA THR A 397 -5.43 2.26 -27.02
C THR A 397 -6.80 2.83 -27.38
N LYS A 398 -7.85 2.40 -26.68
CA LYS A 398 -9.25 2.76 -26.91
C LYS A 398 -9.99 3.02 -25.62
N ILE A 399 -10.96 3.94 -25.66
CA ILE A 399 -11.89 4.20 -24.55
C ILE A 399 -13.33 4.13 -25.07
N LYS A 400 -14.23 3.52 -24.28
CA LYS A 400 -15.68 3.52 -24.57
C LYS A 400 -16.29 4.79 -23.97
N VAL A 401 -17.01 5.56 -24.76
CA VAL A 401 -17.61 6.84 -24.34
C VAL A 401 -19.12 6.69 -24.23
N PHE A 402 -19.67 7.19 -23.12
CA PHE A 402 -21.10 7.14 -22.80
C PHE A 402 -21.60 8.53 -22.43
N THR A 403 -22.89 8.79 -22.64
CA THR A 403 -23.56 9.97 -22.08
C THR A 403 -23.56 9.90 -20.55
N THR A 404 -23.81 11.00 -19.87
CA THR A 404 -24.01 11.02 -18.40
C THR A 404 -25.23 10.19 -17.95
N LYS A 405 -26.13 9.85 -18.88
CA LYS A 405 -27.28 8.96 -18.64
C LYS A 405 -26.95 7.47 -18.84
N GLY A 406 -25.72 7.15 -19.25
CA GLY A 406 -25.27 5.77 -19.44
C GLY A 406 -25.47 5.22 -20.87
N GLU A 407 -25.93 6.01 -21.83
CA GLU A 407 -26.07 5.60 -23.22
C GLU A 407 -24.72 5.56 -23.92
N TYR A 408 -24.45 4.51 -24.68
CA TYR A 408 -23.22 4.37 -25.46
C TYR A 408 -23.17 5.37 -26.63
N LEU A 409 -22.09 6.16 -26.71
CA LEU A 409 -21.86 7.10 -27.79
C LEU A 409 -20.91 6.54 -28.87
N CYS A 410 -19.71 6.16 -28.43
CA CYS A 410 -18.66 5.69 -29.36
C CYS A 410 -17.53 4.99 -28.62
N THR A 411 -16.63 4.38 -29.39
CA THR A 411 -15.31 3.98 -28.95
C THR A 411 -14.30 4.94 -29.55
N ALA A 412 -13.68 5.77 -28.71
CA ALA A 412 -12.66 6.73 -29.15
C ALA A 412 -11.28 6.07 -29.09
N GLU A 413 -10.50 6.25 -30.15
CA GLU A 413 -9.13 5.74 -30.25
C GLU A 413 -8.11 6.80 -29.81
N ARG A 414 -6.99 6.35 -29.28
CA ARG A 414 -5.88 7.23 -28.90
C ARG A 414 -5.32 7.92 -30.13
N VAL A 415 -5.26 9.25 -30.09
CA VAL A 415 -4.66 10.06 -31.14
C VAL A 415 -3.15 9.95 -31.04
N THR A 416 -2.52 9.48 -32.10
CA THR A 416 -1.06 9.47 -32.23
C THR A 416 -0.55 10.85 -32.62
N GLU A 417 0.57 11.28 -32.08
CA GLU A 417 1.23 12.51 -32.51
C GLU A 417 1.75 12.33 -33.92
N THR A 418 1.64 13.39 -34.74
CA THR A 418 2.15 13.39 -36.10
C THR A 418 3.50 14.09 -36.14
N HIS A 419 4.44 13.55 -36.91
CA HIS A 419 5.75 14.16 -37.08
C HIS A 419 5.62 15.65 -37.50
N PRO A 420 6.25 16.61 -36.77
CA PRO A 420 6.05 18.05 -37.02
C PRO A 420 6.29 18.49 -38.47
N MET A 421 7.25 17.85 -39.12
CA MET A 421 7.65 18.12 -40.52
C MET A 421 7.46 16.88 -41.41
N ALA A 422 6.34 16.17 -41.27
CA ALA A 422 6.06 14.92 -41.97
C ALA A 422 6.29 14.98 -43.47
N LYS A 423 6.00 16.13 -44.09
CA LYS A 423 6.20 16.35 -45.57
C LYS A 423 7.67 16.47 -45.99
N LEU A 424 8.55 16.91 -45.09
CA LEU A 424 9.94 17.25 -45.44
C LEU A 424 10.96 16.28 -44.83
N LEU A 425 10.73 15.82 -43.60
CA LEU A 425 11.66 15.04 -42.82
C LEU A 425 11.06 13.72 -42.27
N GLY A 426 9.75 13.49 -42.50
CA GLY A 426 9.07 12.29 -42.02
C GLY A 426 9.29 11.08 -42.91
N THR A 427 8.97 9.90 -42.38
CA THR A 427 8.92 8.64 -43.13
C THR A 427 7.66 8.61 -44.07
N VAL A 428 7.61 7.65 -44.99
CA VAL A 428 6.42 7.44 -45.83
C VAL A 428 5.16 7.25 -44.97
N LYS A 429 5.29 6.53 -43.88
CA LYS A 429 4.20 6.30 -42.90
C LYS A 429 3.73 7.59 -42.23
N ASP A 430 4.66 8.48 -41.83
CA ASP A 430 4.33 9.78 -41.25
C ASP A 430 3.58 10.68 -42.24
N LEU A 431 3.95 10.59 -43.54
CA LEU A 431 3.32 11.34 -44.58
C LEU A 431 1.89 10.84 -44.86
N GLU A 432 1.68 9.53 -44.86
CA GLU A 432 0.36 8.92 -45.00
C GLU A 432 -0.56 9.28 -43.86
N ASP A 433 -0.08 9.13 -42.62
CA ASP A 433 -0.78 9.52 -41.39
C ASP A 433 -1.18 10.99 -41.39
N TYR A 434 -0.27 11.87 -41.83
CA TYR A 434 -0.52 13.30 -41.96
C TYR A 434 -1.61 13.60 -43.00
N LYS A 435 -1.54 12.95 -44.17
CA LYS A 435 -2.54 13.11 -45.23
C LYS A 435 -3.92 12.65 -44.76
N GLN A 436 -4.00 11.51 -44.10
CA GLN A 436 -5.25 10.95 -43.58
C GLN A 436 -5.88 11.87 -42.52
N LYS A 437 -5.10 12.40 -41.60
CA LYS A 437 -5.57 13.36 -40.58
C LYS A 437 -6.09 14.65 -41.17
N ILE A 438 -5.44 15.18 -42.22
CA ILE A 438 -5.92 16.35 -42.95
C ILE A 438 -7.24 16.05 -43.67
N GLN A 439 -7.33 14.92 -44.36
CA GLN A 439 -8.56 14.53 -45.07
C GLN A 439 -9.75 14.41 -44.12
N ASN A 440 -9.54 13.77 -42.95
CA ASN A 440 -10.57 13.64 -41.92
C ASN A 440 -11.00 15.01 -41.39
N LYS A 441 -10.05 15.90 -41.10
CA LYS A 441 -10.34 17.27 -40.65
C LYS A 441 -11.18 18.04 -41.70
N GLU A 442 -10.80 17.97 -42.95
CA GLU A 442 -11.53 18.64 -44.04
C GLU A 442 -12.93 18.03 -44.26
N LYS A 443 -13.06 16.70 -44.17
CA LYS A 443 -14.35 16.00 -44.24
C LYS A 443 -15.31 16.49 -43.14
N LEU A 444 -14.86 16.54 -41.87
CA LEU A 444 -15.66 17.05 -40.78
C LEU A 444 -16.06 18.51 -40.95
N ARG A 445 -15.12 19.36 -41.38
CA ARG A 445 -15.37 20.77 -41.66
C ARG A 445 -16.43 20.95 -42.76
N ARG A 446 -16.30 20.24 -43.91
CA ARG A 446 -17.27 20.28 -44.98
C ARG A 446 -18.66 19.82 -44.56
N LYS A 447 -18.73 18.76 -43.72
CA LYS A 447 -20.01 18.27 -43.16
C LYS A 447 -20.68 19.35 -42.31
N THR A 448 -19.92 20.06 -41.47
CA THR A 448 -20.46 21.15 -40.62
C THR A 448 -20.92 22.32 -41.47
N ILE A 449 -20.11 22.76 -42.48
CA ILE A 449 -20.49 23.86 -43.38
C ILE A 449 -21.77 23.52 -44.16
N LYS A 450 -21.89 22.28 -44.65
CA LYS A 450 -23.10 21.82 -45.32
C LYS A 450 -24.33 21.89 -44.39
N ALA A 451 -24.22 21.33 -43.18
CA ALA A 451 -25.31 21.34 -42.21
C ALA A 451 -25.76 22.77 -41.83
N VAL A 452 -24.81 23.70 -41.66
CA VAL A 452 -25.13 25.11 -41.40
C VAL A 452 -25.78 25.78 -42.62
N LYS A 453 -25.29 25.49 -43.81
CA LYS A 453 -25.92 26.03 -45.06
C LYS A 453 -27.35 25.50 -45.20
N ASP A 454 -27.58 24.22 -44.95
CA ASP A 454 -28.92 23.62 -45.01
C ASP A 454 -29.88 24.23 -43.96
N LEU A 455 -29.37 24.58 -42.77
CA LEU A 455 -30.15 25.29 -41.75
C LEU A 455 -30.45 26.74 -42.11
N LEU A 456 -29.51 27.44 -42.73
CA LEU A 456 -29.66 28.86 -43.15
C LEU A 456 -30.41 29.04 -44.47
N SER A 457 -30.59 27.98 -45.26
CA SER A 457 -31.35 28.01 -46.51
C SER A 457 -32.85 27.88 -46.32
N ASN A 458 -33.36 27.65 -45.13
CA ASN A 458 -34.78 27.70 -44.81
C ASN A 458 -35.28 29.13 -44.91
N ASP A 459 -36.22 29.41 -45.83
CA ASP A 459 -36.75 30.75 -46.17
C ASP A 459 -37.40 31.51 -44.99
N GLU A 460 -37.62 30.87 -43.84
CA GLU A 460 -38.15 31.49 -42.63
C GLU A 460 -37.14 32.41 -41.88
N VAL A 461 -35.84 32.36 -42.23
CA VAL A 461 -34.79 33.18 -41.57
C VAL A 461 -34.41 34.44 -42.38
N ARG A 462 -34.97 34.65 -43.57
CA ARG A 462 -34.72 35.84 -44.42
C ARG A 462 -35.25 37.17 -43.89
N PHE A 463 -35.86 37.19 -42.69
CA PHE A 463 -36.39 38.41 -42.09
C PHE A 463 -35.36 39.33 -41.40
N ILE A 464 -34.05 38.96 -41.39
CA ILE A 464 -33.03 39.76 -40.70
C ILE A 464 -32.11 40.55 -41.67
N GLU A 465 -32.26 40.41 -42.99
CA GLU A 465 -31.37 41.07 -43.97
C GLU A 465 -31.77 42.48 -44.38
N THR A 466 -32.79 43.11 -43.79
CA THR A 466 -33.23 44.45 -44.19
C THR A 466 -33.07 45.49 -43.10
N ASN A 467 -31.95 45.59 -42.41
CA ASN A 467 -31.59 46.79 -41.62
C ASN A 467 -30.13 46.73 -41.14
N THR A 468 -29.16 46.62 -42.02
CA THR A 468 -27.76 46.86 -41.66
C THR A 468 -27.07 47.78 -42.66
N ASP A 469 -27.69 48.93 -42.91
CA ASP A 469 -26.95 50.12 -43.27
C ASP A 469 -26.90 51.01 -42.03
N ASN A 470 -25.75 51.17 -41.44
CA ASN A 470 -25.35 51.96 -40.28
C ASN A 470 -25.12 51.15 -38.96
N ASP A 471 -23.98 50.49 -38.89
CA ASP A 471 -23.25 50.40 -37.63
C ASP A 471 -21.78 50.07 -37.86
N GLU A 472 -20.99 51.11 -38.05
CA GLU A 472 -19.52 51.06 -38.01
C GLU A 472 -18.95 50.84 -36.59
N ASN A 473 -19.80 50.56 -35.59
CA ASN A 473 -19.39 50.52 -34.19
C ASN A 473 -19.34 49.12 -33.53
N LEU A 474 -19.49 48.01 -34.27
CA LEU A 474 -19.48 46.65 -33.67
C LEU A 474 -18.12 45.95 -33.68
N ASN A 475 -17.07 46.63 -34.17
CA ASN A 475 -15.72 46.05 -34.23
C ASN A 475 -14.83 46.28 -33.01
N ASP A 476 -15.30 47.02 -31.97
CA ASP A 476 -14.47 47.39 -30.81
C ASP A 476 -14.61 46.53 -29.57
N ILE A 477 -15.51 45.54 -29.56
CA ILE A 477 -15.77 44.75 -28.32
C ILE A 477 -14.88 43.49 -28.23
N GLN A 478 -14.11 43.15 -29.25
CA GLN A 478 -13.25 41.92 -29.20
C GLN A 478 -11.78 42.17 -29.53
N LYS A 479 -11.25 43.38 -29.35
CA LYS A 479 -9.80 43.57 -29.45
C LYS A 479 -9.16 43.29 -28.07
N PRO A 480 -8.16 42.40 -27.98
CA PRO A 480 -7.41 42.24 -26.75
C PRO A 480 -6.79 43.60 -26.38
N PHE A 481 -6.80 43.92 -25.09
CA PHE A 481 -6.25 45.16 -24.53
C PHE A 481 -4.84 45.41 -25.06
N LYS A 482 -4.69 46.43 -25.90
CA LYS A 482 -3.39 46.88 -26.42
C LYS A 482 -2.87 48.00 -25.52
N GLY A 483 -1.81 47.75 -24.80
CA GLY A 483 -1.01 48.81 -24.19
C GLY A 483 0.21 49.10 -25.06
N CYS A 484 0.40 50.35 -25.50
CA CYS A 484 1.62 50.80 -26.14
C CYS A 484 2.45 51.59 -25.12
N LEU A 485 3.63 51.11 -24.76
CA LEU A 485 4.66 51.88 -24.13
C LEU A 485 5.93 51.77 -25.02
N ASN A 486 6.49 52.92 -25.42
CA ASN A 486 7.68 52.99 -26.25
C ASN A 486 7.63 52.22 -27.57
N GLY A 487 6.48 52.18 -28.26
CA GLY A 487 6.35 51.54 -29.58
C GLY A 487 6.28 50.03 -29.61
N VAL A 488 6.32 49.35 -28.43
CA VAL A 488 6.20 47.89 -28.32
C VAL A 488 4.80 47.53 -27.81
N GLN A 489 4.07 46.70 -28.55
CA GLN A 489 2.78 46.17 -28.11
C GLN A 489 3.00 45.01 -27.14
N LYS A 490 2.58 45.16 -25.88
CA LYS A 490 2.63 44.11 -24.87
C LYS A 490 1.23 43.63 -24.52
N TYR A 491 1.05 42.31 -24.47
CA TYR A 491 -0.20 41.65 -24.09
C TYR A 491 -0.11 41.19 -22.63
N PHE A 492 -1.15 41.45 -21.87
CA PHE A 492 -1.24 41.07 -20.44
C PHE A 492 -2.30 40.00 -20.29
N LYS A 493 -2.05 39.02 -19.41
CA LYS A 493 -2.95 37.88 -19.15
C LYS A 493 -4.15 38.30 -18.27
N ASN A 494 -3.94 39.24 -17.37
CA ASN A 494 -4.96 39.75 -16.46
C ASN A 494 -4.64 41.20 -16.03
N ASN A 495 -5.56 41.82 -15.30
CA ASN A 495 -5.42 43.18 -14.82
C ASN A 495 -4.29 43.36 -13.79
N CYS A 496 -3.95 42.32 -13.04
CA CYS A 496 -2.85 42.36 -12.05
C CYS A 496 -1.49 42.46 -12.76
N GLU A 497 -1.24 41.62 -13.76
CA GLU A 497 0.00 41.66 -14.56
C GLU A 497 0.16 43.02 -15.27
N LYS A 498 -0.95 43.59 -15.76
CA LYS A 498 -0.98 44.92 -16.36
C LYS A 498 -0.67 46.00 -15.31
N TYR A 499 -1.22 45.91 -14.11
CA TYR A 499 -1.03 46.87 -13.03
C TYR A 499 0.43 46.85 -12.54
N GLU A 500 1.00 45.68 -12.27
CA GLU A 500 2.39 45.53 -11.86
C GLU A 500 3.38 46.07 -12.91
N TYR A 501 3.10 45.75 -14.18
CA TYR A 501 3.90 46.26 -15.27
C TYR A 501 3.83 47.79 -15.41
N LEU A 502 2.63 48.38 -15.32
CA LEU A 502 2.46 49.83 -15.45
C LEU A 502 3.04 50.57 -14.27
N ILE A 503 2.94 50.06 -13.05
CA ILE A 503 3.60 50.68 -11.88
C ILE A 503 5.13 50.74 -12.06
N ALA A 504 5.70 49.65 -12.62
CA ALA A 504 7.14 49.58 -12.82
C ALA A 504 7.67 50.45 -13.97
N ASN A 505 6.86 50.66 -15.03
CA ASN A 505 7.33 51.30 -16.27
C ASN A 505 6.65 52.62 -16.63
N ASP A 506 5.45 52.89 -16.10
CA ASP A 506 4.68 54.12 -16.32
C ASP A 506 3.75 54.41 -15.14
N PRO A 507 4.25 54.80 -13.98
CA PRO A 507 3.50 54.95 -12.74
C PRO A 507 2.42 56.06 -12.79
N ASN A 508 2.46 56.95 -13.77
CA ASN A 508 1.48 58.03 -13.95
C ASN A 508 0.38 57.69 -14.91
N ASN A 509 0.28 56.44 -15.38
CA ASN A 509 -0.76 56.01 -16.33
C ASN A 509 -2.17 56.15 -15.71
N GLU A 510 -3.08 56.80 -16.44
CA GLU A 510 -4.45 57.04 -15.99
C GLU A 510 -5.19 55.74 -15.65
N TRP A 511 -4.89 54.64 -16.36
CA TRP A 511 -5.49 53.33 -16.09
C TRP A 511 -5.19 52.82 -14.64
N ILE A 512 -4.01 53.13 -14.10
CA ILE A 512 -3.65 52.75 -12.71
C ILE A 512 -4.61 53.40 -11.72
N THR A 513 -4.93 54.66 -11.93
CA THR A 513 -5.83 55.40 -11.05
C THR A 513 -7.26 54.89 -11.12
N GLU A 514 -7.71 54.45 -12.30
CA GLU A 514 -9.02 53.84 -12.48
C GLU A 514 -9.08 52.44 -11.90
N PHE A 515 -8.04 51.62 -12.13
CA PHE A 515 -7.99 50.26 -11.60
C PHE A 515 -7.98 50.22 -10.07
N LYS A 516 -7.32 51.15 -9.39
CA LYS A 516 -7.32 51.28 -7.93
C LYS A 516 -8.73 51.53 -7.34
N LYS A 517 -9.67 52.05 -8.13
CA LYS A 517 -11.08 52.28 -7.71
C LYS A 517 -11.90 51.00 -7.84
N THR A 518 -11.46 49.97 -8.53
CA THR A 518 -12.22 48.76 -8.79
C THR A 518 -12.32 47.83 -7.58
N LYS A 519 -13.37 46.99 -7.56
CA LYS A 519 -13.53 45.94 -6.52
C LYS A 519 -12.42 44.90 -6.61
N GLU A 520 -11.91 44.61 -7.82
CA GLU A 520 -10.82 43.66 -8.08
C GLU A 520 -9.51 44.10 -7.41
N TYR A 521 -9.14 45.36 -7.54
CA TYR A 521 -7.96 45.90 -6.87
C TYR A 521 -8.10 45.83 -5.33
N LYS A 522 -9.28 46.18 -4.80
CA LYS A 522 -9.56 46.18 -3.35
C LYS A 522 -9.51 44.76 -2.75
N LEU A 523 -9.81 43.73 -3.53
CA LEU A 523 -9.74 42.34 -3.09
C LEU A 523 -8.30 41.78 -3.09
N LEU A 524 -7.46 42.25 -4.04
CA LEU A 524 -6.13 41.69 -4.26
C LEU A 524 -5.01 42.39 -3.47
N TYR A 525 -5.16 43.73 -3.22
CA TYR A 525 -4.09 44.57 -2.65
C TYR A 525 -4.45 45.25 -1.32
N ARG A 526 -5.59 44.92 -0.68
CA ARG A 526 -6.04 45.54 0.59
C ARG A 526 -5.68 44.74 1.84
N SER A 527 -4.74 43.83 1.79
CA SER A 527 -4.24 43.10 2.98
C SER A 527 -2.96 43.67 3.59
N GLU A 528 -2.53 44.90 3.18
CA GLU A 528 -1.31 45.54 3.69
C GLU A 528 -1.55 47.02 4.07
N GLU A 529 -2.66 47.33 4.78
CA GLU A 529 -2.80 48.54 5.59
C GLU A 529 -3.38 48.22 6.97
#